data_68f74a0cefdcb97329bdf77dc3e7dc59
#
_entry.id   68f74a0cefdcb97329bdf77dc3e7dc59
#
_cell.length_a   1.000
_cell.length_b   1.000
_cell.length_c   1.000
_cell.angle_alpha   90.00
_cell.angle_beta   90.00
_cell.angle_gamma   90.00
#
_symmetry.space_group_name_H-M   'P 1'
#
loop_
_entity.id
_entity.type
_entity.pdbx_description
1 polymer ?
#
loop_
_entity_poly.entity_id
_entity_poly.type
_entity_poly.pdbx_seq_one_letter_code
_entity_poly.pdbx_strand_id
1 'polypeptide(L)'
;MTIGKWAVWFSPNKIPVEETAKLAQIVEGHGYNTLWYPEAMAYEAMALGGYHLSQTSKLNVASGIANIYGRDPTAAIQGHNSLNALYGG
;
A
#
# COMPACT_ATOMS: atom_id res chain seq x y z
N MET A 1 -0.57 -2.78 15.28
CA MET A 1 -0.21 -3.23 13.91
C MET A 1 0.81 -4.35 13.98
N THR A 2 0.57 -5.44 13.28
CA THR A 2 1.53 -6.55 13.20
C THR A 2 2.03 -6.65 11.77
N ILE A 3 3.34 -6.49 11.57
CA ILE A 3 3.93 -6.56 10.24
C ILE A 3 4.10 -8.00 9.78
N GLY A 4 4.34 -8.91 10.70
CA GLY A 4 4.53 -10.32 10.40
C GLY A 4 5.96 -10.66 10.02
N LYS A 5 6.23 -11.97 9.93
CA LYS A 5 7.57 -12.46 9.58
C LYS A 5 7.81 -12.48 8.07
N TRP A 6 6.78 -12.76 7.30
CA TRP A 6 6.83 -12.86 5.85
C TRP A 6 5.88 -11.86 5.22
N ALA A 7 6.30 -11.26 4.11
CA ALA A 7 5.50 -10.29 3.37
C ALA A 7 5.64 -10.53 1.87
N VAL A 8 4.78 -9.91 1.09
CA VAL A 8 4.83 -9.97 -0.37
C VAL A 8 5.24 -8.60 -0.90
N TRP A 9 6.14 -8.58 -1.86
CA TRP A 9 6.49 -7.39 -2.62
C TRP A 9 6.11 -7.61 -4.08
N PHE A 10 5.41 -6.62 -4.66
CA PHE A 10 5.04 -6.76 -6.05
C PHE A 10 4.85 -5.38 -6.69
N SER A 11 5.15 -5.27 -7.99
CA SER A 11 5.03 -4.01 -8.72
C SER A 11 3.72 -3.97 -9.52
N PRO A 12 2.83 -3.00 -9.23
CA PRO A 12 1.53 -2.92 -9.90
C PRO A 12 1.54 -2.13 -11.22
N ASN A 13 2.71 -1.73 -11.71
CA ASN A 13 2.83 -0.74 -12.79
C ASN A 13 2.07 -1.07 -14.07
N LYS A 14 2.01 -2.35 -14.43
CA LYS A 14 1.43 -2.79 -15.71
C LYS A 14 0.10 -3.51 -15.51
N ILE A 15 -0.51 -3.35 -14.35
CA ILE A 15 -1.70 -4.11 -13.97
C ILE A 15 -2.87 -3.14 -13.77
N PRO A 16 -4.07 -3.44 -14.29
CA PRO A 16 -5.25 -2.62 -14.00
C PRO A 16 -5.51 -2.53 -12.51
N VAL A 17 -6.00 -1.39 -12.05
CA VAL A 17 -6.14 -1.13 -10.62
C VAL A 17 -7.05 -2.15 -9.93
N GLU A 18 -8.09 -2.62 -10.60
CA GLU A 18 -9.01 -3.62 -10.05
C GLU A 18 -8.28 -4.95 -9.76
N GLU A 19 -7.32 -5.29 -10.61
CA GLU A 19 -6.54 -6.51 -10.42
C GLU A 19 -5.56 -6.37 -9.25
N THR A 20 -5.07 -5.16 -8.99
CA THR A 20 -4.22 -4.93 -7.81
C THR A 20 -5.01 -5.14 -6.53
N ALA A 21 -6.27 -4.74 -6.50
CA ALA A 21 -7.13 -4.98 -5.33
C ALA A 21 -7.35 -6.48 -5.10
N LYS A 22 -7.58 -7.23 -6.16
CA LYS A 22 -7.73 -8.69 -6.06
C LYS A 22 -6.46 -9.34 -5.52
N LEU A 23 -5.30 -8.88 -5.99
CA LEU A 23 -4.02 -9.39 -5.49
C LEU A 23 -3.85 -9.09 -4.00
N ALA A 24 -4.17 -7.87 -3.57
CA ALA A 24 -4.09 -7.50 -2.16
C ALA A 24 -4.99 -8.39 -1.29
N GLN A 25 -6.19 -8.68 -1.77
CA GLN A 25 -7.11 -9.58 -1.08
C GLN A 25 -6.58 -11.02 -1.02
N ILE A 26 -5.94 -11.49 -2.08
CA ILE A 26 -5.33 -12.82 -2.11
C ILE A 26 -4.16 -12.88 -1.11
N VAL A 27 -3.31 -11.87 -1.08
CA VAL A 27 -2.20 -11.77 -0.13
C VAL A 27 -2.72 -11.82 1.31
N GLU A 28 -3.75 -11.05 1.61
CA GLU A 28 -4.38 -11.06 2.93
C GLU A 28 -4.99 -12.42 3.26
N GLY A 29 -5.66 -13.03 2.30
CA GLY A 29 -6.31 -14.33 2.47
C GLY A 29 -5.36 -15.47 2.73
N HIS A 30 -4.11 -15.37 2.29
CA HIS A 30 -3.07 -16.37 2.55
C HIS A 30 -2.33 -16.13 3.87
N GLY A 31 -2.74 -15.15 4.65
CA GLY A 31 -2.16 -14.92 5.98
C GLY A 31 -0.95 -14.01 6.01
N TYR A 32 -0.56 -13.41 4.89
CA TYR A 32 0.49 -12.40 4.89
C TYR A 32 -0.05 -11.12 5.50
N ASN A 33 0.75 -10.49 6.36
CA ASN A 33 0.31 -9.29 7.07
C ASN A 33 0.63 -8.00 6.32
N THR A 34 1.54 -8.02 5.37
CA THR A 34 2.02 -6.81 4.71
C THR A 34 2.22 -7.03 3.22
N LEU A 35 1.74 -6.08 2.43
CA LEU A 35 2.01 -5.97 1.00
C LEU A 35 2.90 -4.75 0.76
N TRP A 36 4.07 -4.97 0.15
CA TRP A 36 5.01 -3.92 -0.24
C TRP A 36 4.88 -3.68 -1.73
N TYR A 37 4.92 -2.42 -2.14
CA TYR A 37 4.88 -2.07 -3.56
C TYR A 37 5.75 -0.84 -3.82
N PRO A 38 6.38 -0.75 -5.01
CA PRO A 38 7.16 0.43 -5.37
C PRO A 38 6.25 1.52 -5.95
N GLU A 39 6.72 2.75 -5.88
CA GLU A 39 6.16 3.84 -6.66
C GLU A 39 7.07 4.03 -7.89
N ALA A 40 6.58 3.67 -9.06
CA ALA A 40 7.34 3.86 -10.28
C ALA A 40 6.61 4.89 -11.17
N MET A 41 6.14 4.51 -12.35
CA MET A 41 5.61 5.48 -13.31
C MET A 41 4.09 5.53 -13.36
N ALA A 42 3.39 4.51 -12.88
CA ALA A 42 1.96 4.39 -13.10
C ALA A 42 1.11 4.89 -11.95
N TYR A 43 1.38 4.45 -10.72
CA TYR A 43 0.53 4.75 -9.58
C TYR A 43 1.30 5.53 -8.52
N GLU A 44 0.62 6.51 -7.92
CA GLU A 44 1.15 7.27 -6.80
C GLU A 44 0.98 6.44 -5.50
N ALA A 45 2.01 6.44 -4.65
CA ALA A 45 2.11 5.50 -3.54
C ALA A 45 0.98 5.64 -2.52
N MET A 46 0.64 6.87 -2.12
CA MET A 46 -0.39 7.09 -1.10
C MET A 46 -1.78 6.79 -1.64
N ALA A 47 -2.06 7.18 -2.87
CA ALA A 47 -3.35 6.93 -3.49
C ALA A 47 -3.58 5.43 -3.67
N LEU A 48 -2.59 4.70 -4.16
CA LEU A 48 -2.70 3.26 -4.33
C LEU A 48 -2.81 2.54 -2.98
N GLY A 49 -2.02 3.00 -2.00
CA GLY A 49 -2.09 2.47 -0.64
C GLY A 49 -3.48 2.62 -0.04
N GLY A 50 -4.08 3.80 -0.21
CA GLY A 50 -5.45 4.04 0.25
C GLY A 50 -6.44 3.11 -0.42
N TYR A 51 -6.30 2.88 -1.72
CA TYR A 51 -7.16 1.95 -2.44
C TYR A 51 -7.01 0.53 -1.93
N HIS A 52 -5.78 0.04 -1.76
CA HIS A 52 -5.53 -1.30 -1.22
C HIS A 52 -6.11 -1.46 0.19
N LEU A 53 -5.94 -0.46 1.04
CA LEU A 53 -6.50 -0.49 2.40
C LEU A 53 -8.03 -0.52 2.38
N SER A 54 -8.66 0.19 1.43
CA SER A 54 -10.11 0.19 1.30
C SER A 54 -10.68 -1.17 0.86
N GLN A 55 -9.86 -1.99 0.21
CA GLN A 55 -10.27 -3.27 -0.37
C GLN A 55 -9.88 -4.48 0.49
N THR A 56 -9.26 -4.25 1.63
CA THR A 56 -8.79 -5.30 2.54
C THR A 56 -9.27 -5.00 3.95
N SER A 57 -9.18 -5.98 4.86
CA SER A 57 -9.68 -5.83 6.23
C SER A 57 -8.59 -5.49 7.23
N LYS A 58 -7.44 -6.14 7.15
CA LYS A 58 -6.37 -6.02 8.14
C LYS A 58 -4.97 -6.03 7.54
N LEU A 59 -4.86 -5.96 6.23
CA LEU A 59 -3.57 -5.95 5.56
C LEU A 59 -2.86 -4.63 5.80
N ASN A 60 -1.56 -4.68 6.10
CA ASN A 60 -0.70 -3.52 6.10
C ASN A 60 -0.18 -3.28 4.69
N VAL A 61 -0.09 -2.02 4.29
CA VAL A 61 0.54 -1.66 3.03
C VAL A 61 1.78 -0.84 3.29
N ALA A 62 2.81 -1.06 2.51
CA ALA A 62 4.09 -0.40 2.69
C ALA A 62 4.69 -0.04 1.33
N SER A 63 5.31 1.12 1.24
CA SER A 63 5.99 1.53 0.02
C SER A 63 7.42 1.00 0.00
N GLY A 64 7.80 0.44 -1.09
CA GLY A 64 9.15 -0.03 -1.26
C GLY A 64 9.63 0.21 -2.71
N ILE A 65 9.79 1.48 -3.10
CA ILE A 65 9.97 2.70 -2.29
C ILE A 65 9.07 3.80 -2.81
N ALA A 66 8.58 4.68 -1.94
CA ALA A 66 7.92 5.90 -2.35
C ALA A 66 8.96 6.96 -2.72
N ASN A 67 8.70 7.69 -3.82
CA ASN A 67 9.64 8.70 -4.32
C ASN A 67 9.61 9.94 -3.43
N ILE A 68 10.74 10.27 -2.81
CA ILE A 68 10.83 11.45 -1.92
C ILE A 68 10.86 12.77 -2.68
N TYR A 69 11.23 12.76 -3.95
CA TYR A 69 11.27 13.97 -4.76
C TYR A 69 9.88 14.39 -5.26
N GLY A 70 8.90 13.50 -5.19
CA GLY A 70 7.55 13.79 -5.62
C GLY A 70 6.67 14.45 -4.58
N ARG A 71 7.14 14.53 -3.35
CA ARG A 71 6.36 15.13 -2.25
C ARG A 71 7.28 15.66 -1.16
N ASP A 72 6.89 16.78 -0.54
CA ASP A 72 7.68 17.31 0.57
C ASP A 72 7.39 16.54 1.87
N PRO A 73 8.21 16.75 2.94
CA PRO A 73 8.00 16.03 4.19
C PRO A 73 6.63 16.26 4.82
N THR A 74 6.07 17.45 4.70
CA THR A 74 4.74 17.77 5.24
C THR A 74 3.67 16.94 4.53
N ALA A 75 3.71 16.91 3.20
CA ALA A 75 2.75 16.13 2.42
C ALA A 75 2.87 14.63 2.72
N ALA A 76 4.09 14.13 2.88
CA ALA A 76 4.31 12.72 3.19
C ALA A 76 3.73 12.34 4.55
N ILE A 77 3.96 13.17 5.57
CA ILE A 77 3.41 12.93 6.91
C ILE A 77 1.89 13.03 6.92
N GLN A 78 1.34 14.02 6.23
CA GLN A 78 -0.12 14.17 6.12
C GLN A 78 -0.75 12.96 5.45
N GLY A 79 -0.17 12.47 4.37
CA GLY A 79 -0.66 11.28 3.68
C GLY A 79 -0.63 10.05 4.58
N HIS A 80 0.48 9.83 5.25
CA HIS A 80 0.64 8.71 6.19
C HIS A 80 -0.38 8.78 7.33
N ASN A 81 -0.49 9.93 7.96
CA ASN A 81 -1.41 10.11 9.08
C ASN A 81 -2.86 9.96 8.64
N SER A 82 -3.21 10.46 7.46
CA SER A 82 -4.56 10.34 6.92
C SER A 82 -4.94 8.88 6.68
N LEU A 83 -4.05 8.11 6.05
CA LEU A 83 -4.31 6.71 5.80
C LEU A 83 -4.46 5.91 7.09
N ASN A 84 -3.62 6.19 8.08
CA ASN A 84 -3.75 5.54 9.38
C ASN A 84 -5.05 5.90 10.08
N ALA A 85 -5.46 7.16 10.03
CA ALA A 85 -6.73 7.59 10.63
C ALA A 85 -7.93 6.96 9.93
N LEU A 86 -7.90 6.89 8.61
CA LEU A 86 -9.02 6.35 7.82
C LEU A 86 -9.16 4.83 7.98
N TYR A 87 -8.06 4.11 8.13
CA TYR A 87 -8.05 2.65 8.08
C TYR A 87 -7.54 1.98 9.35
N GLY A 88 -7.50 2.70 10.45
CA GLY A 88 -7.26 2.12 11.76
C GLY A 88 -5.80 1.85 12.14
N GLY A 89 -4.91 2.50 11.45
CA GLY A 89 -3.49 2.40 11.80
C GLY A 89 -2.82 1.14 11.38
#